data_f008d13a261a7f8dcbc99c343695589b
#
_entry.id   f008d13a261a7f8dcbc99c343695589b
#
_cell.length_a   1.000
_cell.length_b   1.000
_cell.length_c   1.000
_cell.angle_alpha   90.00
_cell.angle_beta   90.00
_cell.angle_gamma   90.00
#
_symmetry.space_group_name_H-M   'P 1'
#
loop_
_entity.id
_entity.type
_entity.pdbx_description
1 polymer ?
#
loop_
_entity_poly.entity_id
_entity_poly.type
_entity_poly.pdbx_seq_one_letter_code
_entity_poly.pdbx_strand_id
1 'polypeptide(L)'
;MLSSTSRIRSCMYVFALFCLYPFTLQAEESQSAAGQALTVRIAPVRLMEESTAIRVPGTVEAVERSTIAASVSAAVAAVPVKLGDRVEKGQVLARLQAGELNARAAQARAQLEQVRRNLARETRLLSQQAATAESVRSLRDAERIAAAAVQEAEAMLAYTVIKAPYGGVVSKKLVNSGDLAAPGMALLELENTAALQVRAQAPEEIAGLLTLDSTVPVLLPASSQRLETKLVEIAPAANPAARSATIILAVNSADTASLRSGQYLQVVLPGTGGSKRLVAPRAAVSAWGQMERVFVLEGDRARLRLVRTGARLGENIEVLAGLDVGEQVILSPAAQLKDGQTVQVRP
;
A
#
# COMPACT_ATOMS: atom_id res chain seq x y z
N MET A 1 78.73 -23.71 -23.18
CA MET A 1 79.10 -25.03 -22.72
C MET A 1 78.09 -25.97 -23.29
N LEU A 2 78.44 -26.59 -24.30
CA LEU A 2 78.73 -28.02 -24.54
C LEU A 2 77.43 -28.79 -24.65
N SER A 3 76.99 -29.13 -25.80
CA SER A 3 77.47 -30.29 -26.68
C SER A 3 76.53 -31.46 -26.41
N SER A 4 76.06 -32.27 -27.28
CA SER A 4 76.64 -32.81 -28.46
C SER A 4 75.69 -33.88 -28.99
N THR A 5 75.33 -33.79 -30.24
CA THR A 5 75.63 -34.85 -31.29
C THR A 5 75.02 -36.22 -31.08
N SER A 6 74.35 -36.73 -32.07
CA SER A 6 74.84 -37.51 -33.26
C SER A 6 74.39 -38.98 -33.13
N ARG A 7 73.85 -39.67 -34.03
CA ARG A 7 74.22 -40.25 -35.30
C ARG A 7 73.12 -41.22 -35.73
N ILE A 8 72.60 -41.28 -36.93
CA ILE A 8 73.05 -41.79 -38.20
C ILE A 8 73.03 -43.34 -38.32
N ARG A 9 72.45 -43.70 -39.46
CA ARG A 9 72.66 -44.94 -40.26
C ARG A 9 71.64 -46.07 -40.01
N SER A 10 71.16 -46.76 -40.98
CA SER A 10 71.31 -46.85 -42.44
C SER A 10 70.80 -48.21 -42.86
N CYS A 11 70.47 -48.35 -44.12
CA CYS A 11 70.39 -49.55 -44.93
C CYS A 11 69.11 -50.39 -44.84
N MET A 12 68.44 -50.62 -45.87
CA MET A 12 68.60 -50.89 -47.28
C MET A 12 68.17 -52.31 -47.64
N TYR A 13 67.31 -52.43 -48.66
CA TYR A 13 67.00 -53.55 -49.50
C TYR A 13 66.31 -54.82 -48.95
N VAL A 14 65.14 -55.21 -49.52
CA VAL A 14 65.08 -56.28 -50.60
C VAL A 14 63.62 -56.45 -51.05
N PHE A 15 63.31 -56.07 -52.30
CA PHE A 15 62.84 -56.84 -53.45
C PHE A 15 61.53 -57.65 -53.28
N ALA A 16 60.51 -57.19 -54.03
CA ALA A 16 59.63 -57.88 -54.97
C ALA A 16 59.03 -59.24 -54.59
N LEU A 17 57.68 -59.28 -54.59
CA LEU A 17 56.98 -60.27 -55.41
C LEU A 17 55.54 -59.82 -55.74
N PHE A 18 55.27 -59.88 -57.03
CA PHE A 18 54.08 -59.64 -57.78
C PHE A 18 53.03 -60.73 -57.46
N CYS A 19 51.77 -60.28 -57.08
CA CYS A 19 50.59 -61.10 -57.26
C CYS A 19 49.39 -60.19 -57.61
N LEU A 20 48.93 -60.36 -58.83
CA LEU A 20 47.67 -59.84 -59.36
C LEU A 20 46.49 -60.42 -58.56
N TYR A 21 45.68 -59.51 -58.04
CA TYR A 21 44.31 -59.86 -57.71
C TYR A 21 43.39 -58.81 -58.33
N PRO A 22 42.26 -59.17 -58.90
CA PRO A 22 41.35 -58.24 -59.57
C PRO A 22 40.60 -57.42 -58.55
N PHE A 23 40.66 -56.13 -58.74
CA PHE A 23 39.91 -55.12 -57.97
C PHE A 23 38.43 -55.15 -58.39
N THR A 24 37.60 -55.84 -57.68
CA THR A 24 36.16 -55.72 -57.81
C THR A 24 35.73 -54.42 -57.14
N LEU A 25 35.27 -53.44 -57.93
CA LEU A 25 34.60 -52.24 -57.46
C LEU A 25 33.29 -52.68 -56.84
N GLN A 26 33.23 -52.71 -55.50
CA GLN A 26 31.97 -52.74 -54.75
C GLN A 26 31.54 -51.33 -54.56
N ALA A 27 30.51 -50.96 -55.30
CA ALA A 27 29.77 -49.74 -55.03
C ALA A 27 29.08 -49.93 -53.68
N GLU A 28 29.60 -49.25 -52.61
CA GLU A 28 28.85 -49.02 -51.38
C GLU A 28 27.73 -48.08 -51.70
N GLU A 29 26.56 -48.65 -51.86
CA GLU A 29 25.28 -47.85 -51.70
C GLU A 29 25.29 -47.19 -50.35
N SER A 30 25.48 -45.89 -50.34
CA SER A 30 25.15 -45.05 -49.19
C SER A 30 23.69 -45.28 -48.83
N GLN A 31 23.44 -46.19 -47.91
CA GLN A 31 22.16 -46.26 -47.24
C GLN A 31 21.95 -44.90 -46.52
N SER A 32 21.12 -44.07 -47.14
CA SER A 32 20.50 -42.94 -46.51
C SER A 32 19.92 -43.37 -45.16
N ALA A 33 20.57 -43.01 -44.08
CA ALA A 33 20.04 -43.17 -42.73
C ALA A 33 18.71 -42.43 -42.65
N ALA A 34 17.62 -43.13 -42.86
CA ALA A 34 16.28 -42.66 -42.53
C ALA A 34 16.30 -42.35 -41.04
N GLY A 35 16.46 -41.03 -40.72
CA GLY A 35 16.55 -40.54 -39.36
C GLY A 35 15.32 -40.95 -38.56
N GLN A 36 15.54 -41.67 -37.47
CA GLN A 36 14.50 -41.96 -36.50
C GLN A 36 13.85 -40.61 -36.08
N ALA A 37 12.56 -40.46 -36.36
CA ALA A 37 11.83 -39.29 -35.98
C ALA A 37 11.87 -39.16 -34.45
N LEU A 38 12.51 -38.11 -33.95
CA LEU A 38 12.56 -37.80 -32.52
C LEU A 38 11.19 -37.36 -32.02
N THR A 39 10.71 -38.02 -30.96
CA THR A 39 9.45 -37.60 -30.30
C THR A 39 9.67 -36.33 -29.48
N VAL A 40 8.93 -35.28 -29.77
CA VAL A 40 9.06 -33.97 -29.12
C VAL A 40 7.73 -33.48 -28.54
N ARG A 41 7.81 -32.72 -27.49
CA ARG A 41 6.66 -31.95 -26.95
C ARG A 41 6.75 -30.53 -27.48
N ILE A 42 5.58 -29.93 -27.76
CA ILE A 42 5.49 -28.61 -28.30
C ILE A 42 4.62 -27.71 -27.40
N ALA A 43 4.84 -26.41 -27.47
CA ALA A 43 3.96 -25.43 -26.86
C ALA A 43 3.87 -24.19 -27.75
N PRO A 44 2.71 -23.51 -27.76
CA PRO A 44 2.53 -22.31 -28.56
C PRO A 44 3.20 -21.09 -27.90
N VAL A 45 3.76 -20.23 -28.75
CA VAL A 45 4.17 -18.87 -28.41
C VAL A 45 2.92 -18.00 -28.29
N ARG A 46 2.75 -17.31 -27.17
CA ARG A 46 1.52 -16.56 -26.83
C ARG A 46 1.83 -15.12 -26.50
N LEU A 47 0.85 -14.24 -26.74
CA LEU A 47 0.85 -12.92 -26.16
C LEU A 47 0.35 -13.03 -24.72
N MET A 48 1.15 -12.58 -23.77
CA MET A 48 0.75 -12.41 -22.39
C MET A 48 0.53 -10.92 -22.14
N GLU A 49 -0.65 -10.56 -21.68
CA GLU A 49 -0.93 -9.22 -21.19
C GLU A 49 -0.47 -9.18 -19.72
N GLU A 50 0.63 -8.50 -19.47
CA GLU A 50 1.07 -8.25 -18.11
C GLU A 50 0.48 -6.92 -17.66
N SER A 51 -0.48 -6.99 -16.76
CA SER A 51 -0.94 -5.80 -16.04
C SER A 51 0.22 -5.28 -15.21
N THR A 52 0.82 -4.20 -15.65
CA THR A 52 1.91 -3.56 -14.93
C THR A 52 1.35 -2.92 -13.67
N ALA A 53 1.45 -3.60 -12.53
CA ALA A 53 1.09 -3.00 -11.27
C ALA A 53 2.05 -1.85 -10.94
N ILE A 54 1.52 -0.70 -10.61
CA ILE A 54 2.30 0.43 -10.12
C ILE A 54 2.24 0.49 -8.59
N ARG A 55 3.32 0.94 -7.98
CA ARG A 55 3.39 1.15 -6.54
C ARG A 55 3.41 2.64 -6.25
N VAL A 56 2.43 3.11 -5.51
CA VAL A 56 2.36 4.50 -5.08
C VAL A 56 2.59 4.62 -3.58
N PRO A 57 3.22 5.70 -3.11
CA PRO A 57 3.41 5.94 -1.69
C PRO A 57 2.07 6.15 -1.00
N GLY A 58 1.91 5.57 0.18
CA GLY A 58 0.79 5.76 1.06
C GLY A 58 1.23 5.95 2.50
N THR A 59 0.38 6.56 3.30
CA THR A 59 0.59 6.78 4.73
C THR A 59 -0.62 6.26 5.50
N VAL A 60 -0.36 5.58 6.59
CA VAL A 60 -1.39 5.16 7.54
C VAL A 60 -1.84 6.37 8.34
N GLU A 61 -3.14 6.60 8.44
CA GLU A 61 -3.73 7.67 9.25
C GLU A 61 -4.86 7.09 10.11
N ALA A 62 -5.08 7.71 11.28
CA ALA A 62 -6.28 7.41 12.04
C ALA A 62 -7.51 8.02 11.33
N VAL A 63 -8.61 7.25 11.29
CA VAL A 63 -9.89 7.74 10.74
C VAL A 63 -10.39 8.95 11.50
N GLU A 64 -10.26 8.93 12.84
CA GLU A 64 -10.63 10.03 13.70
C GLU A 64 -9.37 10.65 14.31
N ARG A 65 -9.14 11.90 13.99
CA ARG A 65 -8.07 12.73 14.56
C ARG A 65 -8.65 14.06 14.98
N SER A 66 -8.43 14.44 16.22
CA SER A 66 -8.94 15.70 16.78
C SER A 66 -7.82 16.50 17.41
N THR A 67 -7.80 17.79 17.07
CA THR A 67 -7.00 18.77 17.78
C THR A 67 -7.82 19.30 18.94
N ILE A 68 -7.39 19.02 20.16
CA ILE A 68 -8.04 19.48 21.39
C ILE A 68 -7.52 20.88 21.70
N ALA A 69 -8.41 21.86 21.62
CA ALA A 69 -8.08 23.27 21.84
C ALA A 69 -8.72 23.82 23.10
N ALA A 70 -8.14 24.89 23.65
CA ALA A 70 -8.75 25.64 24.74
C ALA A 70 -9.95 26.43 24.26
N SER A 71 -11.00 26.49 25.07
CA SER A 71 -12.18 27.32 24.82
C SER A 71 -12.20 28.61 25.63
N VAL A 72 -11.38 28.71 26.67
CA VAL A 72 -11.26 29.86 27.56
C VAL A 72 -9.80 30.25 27.78
N SER A 73 -9.57 31.53 28.11
CA SER A 73 -8.24 32.03 28.46
C SER A 73 -7.97 31.76 29.93
N ALA A 74 -6.97 30.91 30.21
CA ALA A 74 -6.51 30.63 31.57
C ALA A 74 -5.14 29.94 31.54
N ALA A 75 -4.36 30.01 32.63
CA ALA A 75 -3.14 29.27 32.76
C ALA A 75 -3.44 27.75 32.90
N VAL A 76 -2.59 26.94 32.33
CA VAL A 76 -2.66 25.47 32.43
C VAL A 76 -2.22 25.03 33.83
N ALA A 77 -3.14 24.48 34.62
CA ALA A 77 -2.87 24.00 35.96
C ALA A 77 -2.15 22.64 35.93
N ALA A 78 -2.62 21.73 35.07
CA ALA A 78 -2.05 20.40 34.95
C ALA A 78 -2.39 19.76 33.60
N VAL A 79 -1.45 18.94 33.09
CA VAL A 79 -1.67 18.05 31.95
C VAL A 79 -1.28 16.64 32.39
N PRO A 80 -2.25 15.85 32.92
CA PRO A 80 -1.97 14.53 33.52
C PRO A 80 -1.58 13.46 32.50
N VAL A 81 -1.69 13.73 31.20
CA VAL A 81 -1.38 12.79 30.11
C VAL A 81 -0.04 13.12 29.46
N LYS A 82 0.61 12.08 28.94
CA LYS A 82 1.88 12.14 28.19
C LYS A 82 1.67 11.76 26.75
N LEU A 83 2.65 12.09 25.90
CA LEU A 83 2.71 11.61 24.53
C LEU A 83 2.71 10.07 24.50
N GLY A 84 1.85 9.49 23.68
CA GLY A 84 1.69 8.04 23.56
C GLY A 84 0.72 7.40 24.56
N ASP A 85 0.21 8.13 25.55
CA ASP A 85 -0.76 7.58 26.50
C ASP A 85 -2.07 7.24 25.81
N ARG A 86 -2.65 6.10 26.19
CA ARG A 86 -4.02 5.73 25.85
C ARG A 86 -4.99 6.40 26.81
N VAL A 87 -6.04 6.96 26.25
CA VAL A 87 -7.09 7.66 27.02
C VAL A 87 -8.45 7.13 26.62
N GLU A 88 -9.38 7.13 27.58
CA GLU A 88 -10.78 6.76 27.37
C GLU A 88 -11.63 8.01 27.10
N LYS A 89 -12.81 7.80 26.48
CA LYS A 89 -13.80 8.89 26.31
C LYS A 89 -14.18 9.49 27.67
N GLY A 90 -14.09 10.82 27.76
CA GLY A 90 -14.38 11.57 28.97
C GLY A 90 -13.22 11.69 29.96
N GLN A 91 -12.10 11.03 29.74
CA GLN A 91 -10.91 11.15 30.57
C GLN A 91 -10.36 12.59 30.50
N VAL A 92 -9.87 13.10 31.63
CA VAL A 92 -9.31 14.46 31.74
C VAL A 92 -7.95 14.49 31.07
N LEU A 93 -7.79 15.35 30.06
CA LEU A 93 -6.57 15.57 29.30
C LEU A 93 -5.76 16.77 29.82
N ALA A 94 -6.47 17.84 30.19
CA ALA A 94 -5.84 19.03 30.76
C ALA A 94 -6.80 19.73 31.73
N ARG A 95 -6.26 20.45 32.68
CA ARG A 95 -7.00 21.32 33.60
C ARG A 95 -6.41 22.70 33.50
N LEU A 96 -7.28 23.69 33.33
CA LEU A 96 -6.91 25.10 33.38
C LEU A 96 -7.18 25.67 34.79
N GLN A 97 -6.52 26.76 35.15
CA GLN A 97 -6.78 27.47 36.41
C GLN A 97 -8.20 28.07 36.37
N ALA A 98 -9.00 27.70 37.37
CA ALA A 98 -10.41 28.02 37.38
C ALA A 98 -10.77 29.10 38.41
N GLY A 99 -9.81 29.75 39.07
CA GLY A 99 -10.06 30.65 40.20
C GLY A 99 -11.04 31.77 39.90
N GLU A 100 -10.80 32.54 38.84
CA GLU A 100 -11.67 33.63 38.43
C GLU A 100 -13.05 33.13 37.95
N LEU A 101 -13.09 32.06 37.15
CA LEU A 101 -14.33 31.47 36.64
C LEU A 101 -15.17 30.85 37.77
N ASN A 102 -14.54 30.23 38.76
CA ASN A 102 -15.22 29.78 39.97
C ASN A 102 -15.86 30.95 40.75
N ALA A 103 -15.13 32.06 40.91
CA ALA A 103 -15.65 33.23 41.57
C ALA A 103 -16.87 33.83 40.83
N ARG A 104 -16.79 33.89 39.48
CA ARG A 104 -17.93 34.35 38.62
C ARG A 104 -19.16 33.45 38.76
N ALA A 105 -18.96 32.12 38.73
CA ALA A 105 -20.04 31.15 38.89
C ALA A 105 -20.67 31.26 40.30
N ALA A 106 -19.86 31.42 41.35
CA ALA A 106 -20.36 31.63 42.70
C ALA A 106 -21.17 32.95 42.83
N GLN A 107 -20.69 34.02 42.23
CA GLN A 107 -21.42 35.32 42.20
C GLN A 107 -22.77 35.17 41.48
N ALA A 108 -22.81 34.53 40.30
CA ALA A 108 -24.05 34.33 39.53
C ALA A 108 -25.05 33.48 40.34
N ARG A 109 -24.58 32.39 41.02
CA ARG A 109 -25.43 31.57 41.88
C ARG A 109 -26.02 32.38 43.05
N ALA A 110 -25.18 33.17 43.72
CA ALA A 110 -25.66 34.03 44.83
C ALA A 110 -26.73 35.03 44.37
N GLN A 111 -26.56 35.63 43.19
CA GLN A 111 -27.53 36.52 42.58
C GLN A 111 -28.86 35.81 42.28
N LEU A 112 -28.80 34.62 41.67
CA LEU A 112 -30.01 33.82 41.40
C LEU A 112 -30.74 33.46 42.68
N GLU A 113 -30.04 33.06 43.71
CA GLU A 113 -30.62 32.76 45.00
C GLU A 113 -31.30 34.00 45.65
N GLN A 114 -30.69 35.18 45.53
CA GLN A 114 -31.28 36.40 46.01
C GLN A 114 -32.59 36.69 45.30
N VAL A 115 -32.61 36.59 43.96
CA VAL A 115 -33.84 36.83 43.17
C VAL A 115 -34.91 35.79 43.51
N ARG A 116 -34.54 34.51 43.66
CA ARG A 116 -35.47 33.46 44.08
C ARG A 116 -36.10 33.72 45.45
N ARG A 117 -35.32 34.18 46.44
CA ARG A 117 -35.85 34.55 47.73
C ARG A 117 -36.81 35.72 47.64
N ASN A 118 -36.54 36.71 46.79
CA ASN A 118 -37.45 37.86 46.56
C ASN A 118 -38.73 37.44 45.87
N LEU A 119 -38.66 36.62 44.82
CA LEU A 119 -39.81 36.04 44.13
C LEU A 119 -40.69 35.21 45.07
N ALA A 120 -40.13 34.38 45.90
CA ALA A 120 -40.85 33.57 46.87
C ALA A 120 -41.57 34.41 47.90
N ARG A 121 -40.95 35.51 48.35
CA ARG A 121 -41.56 36.48 49.27
C ARG A 121 -42.74 37.20 48.61
N GLU A 122 -42.53 37.71 47.40
CA GLU A 122 -43.52 38.43 46.64
C GLU A 122 -44.75 37.58 46.27
N THR A 123 -44.51 36.36 45.90
CA THR A 123 -45.55 35.35 45.60
C THR A 123 -46.42 35.07 46.84
N ARG A 124 -45.76 34.98 48.03
CA ARG A 124 -46.51 34.86 49.31
C ARG A 124 -47.33 36.10 49.62
N LEU A 125 -46.82 37.32 49.40
CA LEU A 125 -47.52 38.55 49.57
C LEU A 125 -48.68 38.67 48.59
N LEU A 126 -48.55 38.21 47.37
CA LEU A 126 -49.62 38.15 46.38
C LEU A 126 -50.77 37.25 46.86
N SER A 127 -50.46 36.07 47.43
CA SER A 127 -51.51 35.19 48.01
C SER A 127 -52.22 35.81 49.20
N GLN A 128 -51.62 36.79 49.88
CA GLN A 128 -52.18 37.57 50.94
C GLN A 128 -52.81 38.87 50.47
N GLN A 129 -52.94 39.09 49.14
CA GLN A 129 -53.43 40.32 48.51
C GLN A 129 -52.60 41.56 48.83
N ALA A 130 -51.39 41.45 49.30
CA ALA A 130 -50.45 42.50 49.66
C ALA A 130 -49.41 42.84 48.60
N ALA A 131 -49.47 42.21 47.41
CA ALA A 131 -48.60 42.47 46.25
C ALA A 131 -49.42 42.41 44.95
N THR A 132 -48.81 42.85 43.83
CA THR A 132 -49.45 42.85 42.51
C THR A 132 -49.01 41.63 41.68
N ALA A 133 -49.84 41.16 40.75
CA ALA A 133 -49.46 40.11 39.79
C ALA A 133 -48.35 40.60 38.88
N GLU A 134 -48.23 41.88 38.62
CA GLU A 134 -47.16 42.47 37.80
C GLU A 134 -45.79 42.39 38.48
N SER A 135 -45.73 42.69 39.82
CA SER A 135 -44.48 42.56 40.57
C SER A 135 -43.95 41.14 40.58
N VAL A 136 -44.86 40.14 40.72
CA VAL A 136 -44.48 38.73 40.62
C VAL A 136 -44.03 38.34 39.23
N ARG A 137 -44.63 38.85 38.14
CA ARG A 137 -44.18 38.62 36.78
C ARG A 137 -42.76 39.21 36.56
N SER A 138 -42.52 40.47 36.94
CA SER A 138 -41.21 41.08 36.85
C SER A 138 -40.10 40.29 37.57
N LEU A 139 -40.40 39.79 38.78
CA LEU A 139 -39.44 38.96 39.53
C LEU A 139 -39.21 37.58 38.89
N ARG A 140 -40.23 37.01 38.22
CA ARG A 140 -40.01 35.78 37.41
C ARG A 140 -39.12 36.03 36.21
N ASP A 141 -39.29 37.17 35.56
CA ASP A 141 -38.41 37.53 34.44
C ASP A 141 -36.98 37.78 34.93
N ALA A 142 -36.82 38.45 36.08
CA ALA A 142 -35.51 38.59 36.71
C ALA A 142 -34.89 37.27 37.13
N GLU A 143 -35.69 36.28 37.60
CA GLU A 143 -35.20 34.93 37.88
C GLU A 143 -34.67 34.24 36.63
N ARG A 144 -35.42 34.32 35.52
CA ARG A 144 -34.98 33.72 34.24
C ARG A 144 -33.64 34.31 33.76
N ILE A 145 -33.48 35.62 33.87
CA ILE A 145 -32.24 36.30 33.52
C ILE A 145 -31.09 35.83 34.42
N ALA A 146 -31.31 35.80 35.75
CA ALA A 146 -30.29 35.34 36.68
C ALA A 146 -29.94 33.86 36.49
N ALA A 147 -30.93 33.01 36.16
CA ALA A 147 -30.68 31.59 35.83
C ALA A 147 -29.84 31.41 34.56
N ALA A 148 -30.09 32.21 33.53
CA ALA A 148 -29.29 32.23 32.30
C ALA A 148 -27.84 32.66 32.60
N ALA A 149 -27.63 33.66 33.45
CA ALA A 149 -26.28 34.08 33.86
C ALA A 149 -25.51 32.97 34.62
N VAL A 150 -26.22 32.17 35.45
CA VAL A 150 -25.59 30.99 36.09
C VAL A 150 -25.19 29.96 35.06
N GLN A 151 -26.05 29.64 34.11
CA GLN A 151 -25.74 28.68 33.04
C GLN A 151 -24.52 29.12 32.22
N GLU A 152 -24.42 30.38 31.87
CA GLU A 152 -23.26 30.95 31.17
C GLU A 152 -21.97 30.78 31.99
N ALA A 153 -21.99 31.18 33.25
CA ALA A 153 -20.80 31.09 34.11
C ALA A 153 -20.38 29.64 34.37
N GLU A 154 -21.32 28.71 34.50
CA GLU A 154 -21.05 27.27 34.66
C GLU A 154 -20.52 26.65 33.36
N ALA A 155 -21.00 27.04 32.20
CA ALA A 155 -20.45 26.60 30.91
C ALA A 155 -19.00 27.06 30.75
N MET A 156 -18.68 28.32 31.07
CA MET A 156 -17.31 28.83 31.04
C MET A 156 -16.39 28.08 32.01
N LEU A 157 -16.91 27.76 33.21
CA LEU A 157 -16.19 26.96 34.20
C LEU A 157 -15.97 25.53 33.69
N ALA A 158 -16.95 24.92 33.06
CA ALA A 158 -16.83 23.56 32.50
C ALA A 158 -15.69 23.46 31.45
N TYR A 159 -15.47 24.55 30.68
CA TYR A 159 -14.39 24.59 29.68
C TYR A 159 -12.97 24.58 30.30
N THR A 160 -12.85 24.76 31.63
CA THR A 160 -11.55 24.63 32.30
C THR A 160 -11.10 23.19 32.49
N VAL A 161 -11.98 22.20 32.35
CA VAL A 161 -11.67 20.79 32.43
C VAL A 161 -11.81 20.16 31.04
N ILE A 162 -10.68 19.98 30.40
CA ILE A 162 -10.60 19.50 29.01
C ILE A 162 -10.58 17.98 29.05
N LYS A 163 -11.57 17.37 28.36
CA LYS A 163 -11.78 15.91 28.32
C LYS A 163 -11.65 15.35 26.93
N ALA A 164 -11.31 14.06 26.85
CA ALA A 164 -11.25 13.33 25.58
C ALA A 164 -12.65 13.15 24.98
N PRO A 165 -12.89 13.51 23.71
CA PRO A 165 -14.18 13.34 23.04
C PRO A 165 -14.46 11.86 22.71
N TYR A 166 -13.43 11.08 22.49
CA TYR A 166 -13.45 9.64 22.23
C TYR A 166 -12.22 8.95 22.83
N GLY A 167 -12.20 7.63 22.85
CA GLY A 167 -11.02 6.86 23.27
C GLY A 167 -9.95 6.82 22.18
N GLY A 168 -8.69 6.99 22.55
CA GLY A 168 -7.60 7.04 21.59
C GLY A 168 -6.22 7.14 22.23
N VAL A 169 -5.25 7.60 21.45
CA VAL A 169 -3.87 7.83 21.88
C VAL A 169 -3.51 9.31 21.68
N VAL A 170 -2.80 9.87 22.64
CA VAL A 170 -2.28 11.24 22.54
C VAL A 170 -1.11 11.25 21.55
N SER A 171 -1.37 11.78 20.35
CA SER A 171 -0.36 11.83 19.27
C SER A 171 0.55 13.05 19.35
N LYS A 172 0.08 14.15 19.98
CA LYS A 172 0.91 15.32 20.28
C LYS A 172 0.51 15.97 21.58
N LYS A 173 1.50 16.50 22.29
CA LYS A 173 1.36 17.36 23.44
C LYS A 173 2.02 18.70 23.13
N LEU A 174 1.22 19.76 23.02
CA LEU A 174 1.65 21.09 22.57
C LEU A 174 1.75 22.08 23.72
N VAL A 175 1.35 21.69 24.95
CA VAL A 175 1.25 22.58 26.10
C VAL A 175 1.77 21.88 27.36
N ASN A 176 2.31 22.67 28.30
CA ASN A 176 2.80 22.22 29.60
C ASN A 176 2.07 22.95 30.73
N SER A 177 2.20 22.41 31.95
CA SER A 177 1.72 23.13 33.15
C SER A 177 2.46 24.46 33.30
N GLY A 178 1.72 25.52 33.54
CA GLY A 178 2.22 26.89 33.65
C GLY A 178 2.06 27.72 32.38
N ASP A 179 1.83 27.09 31.22
CA ASP A 179 1.59 27.82 29.97
C ASP A 179 0.25 28.55 30.01
N LEU A 180 0.12 29.65 29.26
CA LEU A 180 -1.13 30.35 29.06
C LEU A 180 -1.88 29.76 27.87
N ALA A 181 -3.07 29.25 28.10
CA ALA A 181 -4.00 28.83 27.06
C ALA A 181 -4.94 29.99 26.67
N ALA A 182 -5.16 30.13 25.36
CA ALA A 182 -6.12 31.09 24.80
C ALA A 182 -7.17 30.38 23.95
N PRO A 183 -8.39 30.94 23.78
CA PRO A 183 -9.41 30.35 22.93
C PRO A 183 -8.90 30.02 21.52
N GLY A 184 -9.12 28.78 21.06
CA GLY A 184 -8.62 28.26 19.77
C GLY A 184 -7.17 27.73 19.78
N MET A 185 -6.39 27.93 20.87
CA MET A 185 -5.05 27.39 20.98
C MET A 185 -5.09 25.89 21.13
N ALA A 186 -4.39 25.17 20.24
CA ALA A 186 -4.23 23.72 20.31
C ALA A 186 -3.39 23.31 21.54
N LEU A 187 -3.91 22.39 22.33
CA LEU A 187 -3.27 21.88 23.54
C LEU A 187 -2.70 20.47 23.34
N LEU A 188 -3.49 19.61 22.69
CA LEU A 188 -3.19 18.19 22.47
C LEU A 188 -3.77 17.74 21.14
N GLU A 189 -3.18 16.73 20.52
CA GLU A 189 -3.80 15.98 19.44
C GLU A 189 -4.12 14.57 19.91
N LEU A 190 -5.34 14.12 19.58
CA LEU A 190 -5.84 12.78 19.92
C LEU A 190 -6.17 12.02 18.64
N GLU A 191 -5.70 10.78 18.55
CA GLU A 191 -5.96 9.89 17.42
C GLU A 191 -6.64 8.60 17.88
N ASN A 192 -7.69 8.19 17.16
CA ASN A 192 -8.34 6.92 17.39
C ASN A 192 -7.56 5.81 16.64
N THR A 193 -6.76 5.05 17.39
CA THR A 193 -5.95 3.96 16.82
C THR A 193 -6.72 2.66 16.60
N ALA A 194 -7.99 2.58 16.97
CA ALA A 194 -8.84 1.42 16.71
C ALA A 194 -9.32 1.36 15.26
N ALA A 195 -9.39 2.50 14.58
CA ALA A 195 -9.78 2.60 13.18
C ALA A 195 -8.69 3.35 12.40
N LEU A 196 -7.99 2.62 11.56
CA LEU A 196 -6.92 3.15 10.70
C LEU A 196 -7.34 3.07 9.23
N GLN A 197 -6.84 4.02 8.47
CA GLN A 197 -7.01 4.10 7.02
C GLN A 197 -5.66 4.36 6.36
N VAL A 198 -5.56 4.05 5.07
CA VAL A 198 -4.40 4.41 4.27
C VAL A 198 -4.79 5.51 3.32
N ARG A 199 -4.06 6.61 3.37
CA ARG A 199 -4.17 7.70 2.40
C ARG A 199 -3.03 7.58 1.40
N ALA A 200 -3.37 7.59 0.09
CA ALA A 200 -2.40 7.54 -0.98
C ALA A 200 -2.78 8.50 -2.12
N GLN A 201 -1.80 8.81 -2.98
CA GLN A 201 -2.01 9.62 -4.16
C GLN A 201 -1.95 8.70 -5.40
N ALA A 202 -3.08 8.46 -6.03
CA ALA A 202 -3.17 7.71 -7.27
C ALA A 202 -3.01 8.65 -8.47
N PRO A 203 -2.23 8.30 -9.52
CA PRO A 203 -2.25 9.03 -10.78
C PRO A 203 -3.68 9.15 -11.33
N GLU A 204 -4.04 10.28 -11.90
CA GLU A 204 -5.39 10.58 -12.37
C GLU A 204 -5.91 9.54 -13.36
N GLU A 205 -5.05 9.08 -14.28
CA GLU A 205 -5.39 8.05 -15.27
C GLU A 205 -5.82 6.72 -14.62
N ILE A 206 -5.23 6.39 -13.46
CA ILE A 206 -5.54 5.16 -12.73
C ILE A 206 -6.73 5.37 -11.81
N ALA A 207 -6.82 6.54 -11.17
CA ALA A 207 -7.94 6.87 -10.30
C ALA A 207 -9.29 6.70 -10.98
N GLY A 208 -9.38 7.03 -12.29
CA GLY A 208 -10.57 6.83 -13.11
C GLY A 208 -10.94 5.37 -13.41
N LEU A 209 -10.01 4.43 -13.20
CA LEU A 209 -10.23 2.99 -13.39
C LEU A 209 -10.58 2.27 -12.08
N LEU A 210 -10.37 2.93 -10.94
CA LEU A 210 -10.64 2.35 -9.64
C LEU A 210 -12.14 2.36 -9.35
N THR A 211 -12.62 1.25 -8.83
CA THR A 211 -14.01 1.11 -8.36
C THR A 211 -14.06 1.12 -6.85
N LEU A 212 -15.02 1.83 -6.27
CA LEU A 212 -15.27 1.78 -4.83
C LEU A 212 -15.53 0.33 -4.39
N ASP A 213 -15.20 0.04 -3.15
CA ASP A 213 -15.29 -1.29 -2.54
C ASP A 213 -14.33 -2.35 -3.13
N SER A 214 -13.49 -2.00 -4.11
CA SER A 214 -12.47 -2.91 -4.63
C SER A 214 -11.37 -3.18 -3.60
N THR A 215 -10.84 -4.40 -3.63
CA THR A 215 -9.70 -4.79 -2.80
C THR A 215 -8.41 -4.28 -3.41
N VAL A 216 -7.64 -3.53 -2.62
CA VAL A 216 -6.37 -2.95 -3.04
C VAL A 216 -5.27 -3.47 -2.10
N PRO A 217 -4.28 -4.19 -2.63
CA PRO A 217 -3.18 -4.66 -1.81
C PRO A 217 -2.22 -3.55 -1.44
N VAL A 218 -1.75 -3.58 -0.20
CA VAL A 218 -0.71 -2.68 0.31
C VAL A 218 0.48 -3.49 0.82
N LEU A 219 1.67 -2.97 0.61
CA LEU A 219 2.92 -3.58 1.04
C LEU A 219 3.56 -2.74 2.13
N LEU A 220 3.96 -3.39 3.20
CA LEU A 220 4.76 -2.79 4.26
C LEU A 220 6.24 -3.09 3.99
N PRO A 221 7.04 -2.12 3.51
CA PRO A 221 8.44 -2.39 3.15
C PRO A 221 9.28 -2.87 4.34
N ALA A 222 8.97 -2.39 5.55
CA ALA A 222 9.71 -2.72 6.77
C ALA A 222 9.57 -4.19 7.20
N SER A 223 8.41 -4.82 6.95
CA SER A 223 8.13 -6.22 7.34
C SER A 223 7.96 -7.16 6.16
N SER A 224 8.01 -6.65 4.93
CA SER A 224 7.67 -7.39 3.70
C SER A 224 6.26 -8.01 3.73
N GLN A 225 5.41 -7.52 4.62
CA GLN A 225 4.05 -7.99 4.79
C GLN A 225 3.14 -7.35 3.74
N ARG A 226 2.24 -8.14 3.19
CA ARG A 226 1.17 -7.71 2.30
C ARG A 226 -0.15 -7.75 3.06
N LEU A 227 -0.88 -6.64 3.03
CA LEU A 227 -2.22 -6.52 3.59
C LEU A 227 -3.21 -6.23 2.47
N GLU A 228 -4.43 -6.71 2.63
CA GLU A 228 -5.53 -6.39 1.73
C GLU A 228 -6.38 -5.29 2.36
N THR A 229 -6.52 -4.19 1.65
CA THR A 229 -7.32 -3.04 2.07
C THR A 229 -8.49 -2.82 1.12
N LYS A 230 -9.49 -2.08 1.53
CA LYS A 230 -10.69 -1.80 0.75
C LYS A 230 -10.74 -0.33 0.37
N LEU A 231 -10.94 -0.03 -0.91
CA LEU A 231 -11.08 1.34 -1.39
C LEU A 231 -12.42 1.92 -0.94
N VAL A 232 -12.39 2.96 -0.10
CA VAL A 232 -13.60 3.57 0.49
C VAL A 232 -13.92 4.88 -0.19
N GLU A 233 -12.89 5.69 -0.48
CA GLU A 233 -13.09 7.02 -1.04
C GLU A 233 -12.06 7.31 -2.14
N ILE A 234 -12.53 8.03 -3.16
CA ILE A 234 -11.69 8.66 -4.17
C ILE A 234 -12.05 10.14 -4.14
N ALA A 235 -11.07 11.01 -3.90
CA ALA A 235 -11.34 12.44 -3.87
C ALA A 235 -11.88 12.91 -5.23
N PRO A 236 -12.98 13.67 -5.26
CA PRO A 236 -13.61 14.09 -6.50
C PRO A 236 -12.75 15.11 -7.29
N ALA A 237 -11.84 15.80 -6.61
CA ALA A 237 -10.93 16.75 -7.22
C ALA A 237 -9.51 16.20 -7.24
N ALA A 238 -8.95 16.03 -8.42
CA ALA A 238 -7.52 15.76 -8.58
C ALA A 238 -6.72 17.02 -8.20
N ASN A 239 -5.50 16.81 -7.69
CA ASN A 239 -4.56 17.90 -7.50
C ASN A 239 -3.95 18.26 -8.86
N PRO A 240 -4.26 19.44 -9.46
CA PRO A 240 -3.79 19.79 -10.80
C PRO A 240 -2.27 19.86 -10.91
N ALA A 241 -1.61 20.26 -9.82
CA ALA A 241 -0.14 20.36 -9.79
C ALA A 241 0.54 18.99 -9.77
N ALA A 242 -0.07 18.01 -9.09
CA ALA A 242 0.46 16.65 -8.96
C ALA A 242 -0.14 15.66 -9.96
N ARG A 243 -1.19 16.04 -10.71
CA ARG A 243 -1.98 15.15 -11.59
C ARG A 243 -2.35 13.83 -10.89
N SER A 244 -2.81 13.94 -9.67
CA SER A 244 -3.13 12.80 -8.83
C SER A 244 -4.41 13.04 -8.05
N ALA A 245 -5.16 11.97 -7.80
CA ALA A 245 -6.32 11.96 -6.92
C ALA A 245 -5.97 11.30 -5.59
N THR A 246 -6.47 11.84 -4.50
CA THR A 246 -6.34 11.20 -3.19
C THR A 246 -7.31 10.03 -3.12
N ILE A 247 -6.80 8.87 -2.73
CA ILE A 247 -7.58 7.67 -2.44
C ILE A 247 -7.45 7.33 -0.96
N ILE A 248 -8.56 6.86 -0.38
CA ILE A 248 -8.62 6.40 1.01
C ILE A 248 -9.00 4.93 1.02
N LEU A 249 -8.16 4.13 1.68
CA LEU A 249 -8.31 2.69 1.80
C LEU A 249 -8.57 2.34 3.27
N ALA A 250 -9.65 1.62 3.55
CA ALA A 250 -9.94 1.10 4.87
C ALA A 250 -9.05 -0.11 5.19
N VAL A 251 -8.48 -0.12 6.37
CA VAL A 251 -7.71 -1.24 6.91
C VAL A 251 -8.65 -2.14 7.71
N ASN A 252 -8.50 -3.46 7.56
CA ASN A 252 -9.27 -4.41 8.36
C ASN A 252 -8.89 -4.28 9.84
N SER A 253 -9.86 -4.40 10.74
CA SER A 253 -9.64 -4.28 12.18
C SER A 253 -8.62 -5.29 12.74
N ALA A 254 -8.51 -6.47 12.14
CA ALA A 254 -7.51 -7.46 12.52
C ALA A 254 -6.06 -7.00 12.27
N ASP A 255 -5.85 -6.15 11.26
CA ASP A 255 -4.53 -5.70 10.83
C ASP A 255 -4.10 -4.39 11.52
N THR A 256 -5.04 -3.67 12.16
CA THR A 256 -4.76 -2.38 12.82
C THR A 256 -3.72 -2.50 13.93
N ALA A 257 -3.64 -3.65 14.62
CA ALA A 257 -2.67 -3.88 15.69
C ALA A 257 -1.21 -3.87 15.21
N SER A 258 -0.97 -4.18 13.94
CA SER A 258 0.36 -4.21 13.32
C SER A 258 0.78 -2.87 12.73
N LEU A 259 -0.14 -1.90 12.63
CA LEU A 259 0.07 -0.62 11.98
C LEU A 259 0.15 0.53 13.00
N ARG A 260 0.85 1.58 12.60
CA ARG A 260 0.93 2.82 13.37
C ARG A 260 0.56 4.00 12.49
N SER A 261 -0.18 4.96 13.05
CA SER A 261 -0.43 6.25 12.39
C SER A 261 0.91 6.91 12.02
N GLY A 262 0.98 7.48 10.81
CA GLY A 262 2.21 8.04 10.24
C GLY A 262 3.13 7.02 9.56
N GLN A 263 2.82 5.72 9.59
CA GLN A 263 3.64 4.69 8.96
C GLN A 263 3.54 4.75 7.44
N TYR A 264 4.70 4.67 6.78
CA TYR A 264 4.81 4.57 5.33
C TYR A 264 4.49 3.15 4.85
N LEU A 265 3.79 3.06 3.73
CA LEU A 265 3.53 1.82 3.00
C LEU A 265 3.43 2.09 1.49
N GLN A 266 3.37 1.03 0.70
CA GLN A 266 3.21 1.10 -0.75
C GLN A 266 1.86 0.51 -1.13
N VAL A 267 1.04 1.30 -1.79
CA VAL A 267 -0.23 0.86 -2.37
C VAL A 267 0.03 0.32 -3.77
N VAL A 268 -0.45 -0.87 -4.05
CA VAL A 268 -0.29 -1.53 -5.35
C VAL A 268 -1.55 -1.32 -6.18
N LEU A 269 -1.46 -0.49 -7.19
CA LEU A 269 -2.56 -0.15 -8.08
C LEU A 269 -2.40 -0.84 -9.44
N PRO A 270 -3.50 -1.15 -10.15
CA PRO A 270 -3.42 -1.62 -11.53
C PRO A 270 -2.83 -0.53 -12.41
N GLY A 271 -1.88 -0.88 -13.28
CA GLY A 271 -1.36 0.06 -14.26
C GLY A 271 -2.28 0.21 -15.47
N THR A 272 -2.19 1.34 -16.16
CA THR A 272 -3.00 1.66 -17.37
C THR A 272 -2.52 0.98 -18.63
N GLY A 273 -1.36 0.31 -18.60
CA GLY A 273 -0.76 -0.35 -19.75
C GLY A 273 -0.46 -1.81 -19.48
N GLY A 274 -1.27 -2.71 -20.02
CA GLY A 274 -0.84 -4.07 -20.26
C GLY A 274 0.14 -4.05 -21.43
N SER A 275 1.45 -4.19 -21.19
CA SER A 275 2.36 -4.47 -22.30
C SER A 275 2.08 -5.88 -22.79
N LYS A 276 1.62 -6.00 -24.05
CA LYS A 276 1.51 -7.31 -24.69
C LYS A 276 2.92 -7.81 -24.93
N ARG A 277 3.36 -8.75 -24.15
CA ARG A 277 4.67 -9.38 -24.28
C ARG A 277 4.50 -10.71 -24.99
N LEU A 278 5.35 -10.95 -26.00
CA LEU A 278 5.42 -12.25 -26.61
C LEU A 278 6.19 -13.16 -25.66
N VAL A 279 5.60 -14.26 -25.25
CA VAL A 279 6.22 -15.19 -24.31
C VAL A 279 6.26 -16.60 -24.88
N ALA A 280 7.35 -17.29 -24.59
CA ALA A 280 7.54 -18.71 -24.86
C ALA A 280 7.88 -19.45 -23.55
N PRO A 281 7.56 -20.76 -23.44
CA PRO A 281 8.00 -21.54 -22.29
C PRO A 281 9.52 -21.54 -22.20
N ARG A 282 10.04 -21.29 -21.00
CA ARG A 282 11.48 -21.28 -20.73
C ARG A 282 12.17 -22.60 -21.14
N ALA A 283 11.45 -23.72 -21.02
CA ALA A 283 11.94 -25.04 -21.40
C ALA A 283 12.22 -25.19 -22.92
N ALA A 284 11.71 -24.26 -23.76
CA ALA A 284 11.98 -24.28 -25.19
C ALA A 284 13.26 -23.55 -25.58
N VAL A 285 13.77 -22.66 -24.72
CA VAL A 285 14.96 -21.85 -25.01
C VAL A 285 16.19 -22.56 -24.53
N SER A 286 17.15 -22.74 -25.42
CA SER A 286 18.45 -23.33 -25.12
C SER A 286 19.57 -22.32 -25.40
N ALA A 287 20.50 -22.16 -24.44
CA ALA A 287 21.67 -21.32 -24.61
C ALA A 287 22.76 -22.07 -25.39
N TRP A 288 23.40 -21.39 -26.34
CA TRP A 288 24.57 -21.89 -27.06
C TRP A 288 25.63 -20.78 -27.09
N GLY A 289 26.55 -20.86 -26.14
CA GLY A 289 27.47 -19.76 -25.89
C GLY A 289 26.72 -18.52 -25.38
N GLN A 290 26.89 -17.43 -26.08
CA GLN A 290 26.16 -16.16 -25.79
C GLN A 290 24.87 -16.01 -26.60
N MET A 291 24.51 -16.99 -27.43
CA MET A 291 23.29 -16.94 -28.24
C MET A 291 22.23 -17.85 -27.64
N GLU A 292 20.99 -17.41 -27.77
CA GLU A 292 19.81 -18.18 -27.39
C GLU A 292 19.13 -18.70 -28.64
N ARG A 293 18.71 -19.93 -28.61
CA ARG A 293 18.10 -20.63 -29.73
C ARG A 293 16.85 -21.38 -29.29
N VAL A 294 15.93 -21.53 -30.20
CA VAL A 294 14.75 -22.36 -30.08
C VAL A 294 14.59 -23.22 -31.33
N PHE A 295 13.86 -24.33 -31.21
CA PHE A 295 13.39 -25.07 -32.36
C PHE A 295 11.91 -24.82 -32.54
N VAL A 296 11.51 -24.33 -33.71
CA VAL A 296 10.15 -24.11 -34.12
C VAL A 296 9.69 -25.29 -34.97
N LEU A 297 8.49 -25.76 -34.77
CA LEU A 297 7.90 -26.80 -35.58
C LEU A 297 7.29 -26.18 -36.85
N GLU A 298 7.85 -26.49 -38.01
CA GLU A 298 7.33 -26.16 -39.34
C GLU A 298 6.89 -27.43 -40.06
N GLY A 299 5.59 -27.71 -40.06
CA GLY A 299 5.03 -28.96 -40.55
C GLY A 299 5.45 -30.14 -39.66
N ASP A 300 6.29 -31.02 -40.17
CA ASP A 300 6.85 -32.18 -39.47
C ASP A 300 8.35 -32.03 -39.12
N ARG A 301 8.93 -30.84 -39.33
CA ARG A 301 10.36 -30.56 -39.18
C ARG A 301 10.67 -29.54 -38.10
N ALA A 302 11.74 -29.79 -37.36
CA ALA A 302 12.30 -28.88 -36.40
C ALA A 302 13.20 -27.82 -37.09
N ARG A 303 12.86 -26.56 -37.05
CA ARG A 303 13.66 -25.44 -37.55
C ARG A 303 14.34 -24.70 -36.43
N LEU A 304 15.67 -24.61 -36.52
CA LEU A 304 16.46 -23.84 -35.57
C LEU A 304 16.29 -22.35 -35.85
N ARG A 305 15.90 -21.56 -34.82
CA ARG A 305 15.88 -20.10 -34.87
C ARG A 305 16.69 -19.52 -33.72
N LEU A 306 17.41 -18.48 -34.03
CA LEU A 306 18.04 -17.64 -33.02
C LEU A 306 17.00 -16.67 -32.47
N VAL A 307 16.93 -16.56 -31.17
CA VAL A 307 16.00 -15.69 -30.49
C VAL A 307 16.75 -14.73 -29.56
N ARG A 308 16.14 -13.61 -29.31
CA ARG A 308 16.57 -12.70 -28.25
C ARG A 308 15.51 -12.70 -27.16
N THR A 309 15.87 -13.12 -25.97
CA THR A 309 14.94 -13.14 -24.84
C THR A 309 15.08 -11.90 -23.96
N GLY A 310 14.07 -11.63 -23.16
CA GLY A 310 13.99 -10.52 -22.22
C GLY A 310 13.77 -11.00 -20.79
N ALA A 311 12.76 -10.46 -20.12
CA ALA A 311 12.45 -10.76 -18.72
C ALA A 311 11.95 -12.20 -18.54
N ARG A 312 12.29 -12.80 -17.40
CA ARG A 312 11.75 -14.10 -16.97
C ARG A 312 10.42 -13.88 -16.24
N LEU A 313 9.37 -14.56 -16.71
CA LEU A 313 8.00 -14.43 -16.22
C LEU A 313 7.48 -15.78 -15.72
N GLY A 314 7.95 -16.19 -14.55
CA GLY A 314 7.68 -17.52 -13.98
C GLY A 314 8.22 -18.65 -14.86
N GLU A 315 7.33 -19.53 -15.35
CA GLU A 315 7.66 -20.64 -16.26
C GLU A 315 7.90 -20.18 -17.71
N ASN A 316 7.58 -18.91 -18.03
CA ASN A 316 7.75 -18.35 -19.36
C ASN A 316 8.94 -17.37 -19.40
N ILE A 317 9.40 -17.08 -20.61
CA ILE A 317 10.40 -16.06 -20.90
C ILE A 317 9.89 -15.15 -22.01
N GLU A 318 10.09 -13.86 -21.85
CA GLU A 318 9.77 -12.87 -22.87
C GLU A 318 10.65 -13.06 -24.10
N VAL A 319 10.05 -12.97 -25.29
CA VAL A 319 10.77 -13.04 -26.56
C VAL A 319 10.72 -11.66 -27.21
N LEU A 320 11.89 -11.04 -27.34
CA LEU A 320 12.05 -9.71 -27.92
C LEU A 320 12.16 -9.74 -29.46
N ALA A 321 12.69 -10.87 -30.00
CA ALA A 321 12.83 -11.08 -31.44
C ALA A 321 13.04 -12.56 -31.76
N GLY A 322 12.66 -12.98 -32.97
CA GLY A 322 12.95 -14.29 -33.54
C GLY A 322 11.80 -15.27 -33.54
N LEU A 323 10.65 -14.93 -32.93
CA LEU A 323 9.42 -15.73 -32.95
C LEU A 323 8.20 -14.86 -33.22
N ASP A 324 7.17 -15.48 -33.80
CA ASP A 324 5.88 -14.87 -34.04
C ASP A 324 4.78 -15.49 -33.16
N VAL A 325 3.66 -14.77 -33.02
CA VAL A 325 2.51 -15.23 -32.23
C VAL A 325 1.91 -16.47 -32.85
N GLY A 326 1.67 -17.50 -32.05
CA GLY A 326 1.04 -18.76 -32.50
C GLY A 326 2.02 -19.80 -33.01
N GLU A 327 3.30 -19.47 -33.18
CA GLU A 327 4.29 -20.47 -33.53
C GLU A 327 4.46 -21.54 -32.44
N GLN A 328 4.73 -22.77 -32.86
CA GLN A 328 4.90 -23.89 -31.92
C GLN A 328 6.38 -24.15 -31.70
N VAL A 329 6.81 -24.01 -30.44
CA VAL A 329 8.21 -24.26 -30.05
C VAL A 329 8.34 -25.61 -29.38
N ILE A 330 9.48 -26.29 -29.65
CA ILE A 330 9.80 -27.61 -29.11
C ILE A 330 10.32 -27.42 -27.66
N LEU A 331 9.70 -28.12 -26.72
CA LEU A 331 10.08 -28.08 -25.30
C LEU A 331 11.24 -29.04 -25.05
N SER A 332 12.23 -28.59 -24.27
CA SER A 332 13.39 -29.39 -23.86
C SER A 332 14.03 -30.17 -25.04
N PRO A 333 14.45 -29.44 -26.09
CA PRO A 333 14.98 -30.11 -27.28
C PRO A 333 16.17 -31.01 -26.92
N ALA A 334 16.18 -32.23 -27.45
CA ALA A 334 17.29 -33.13 -27.25
C ALA A 334 18.60 -32.52 -27.79
N ALA A 335 19.71 -32.72 -27.10
CA ALA A 335 21.02 -32.14 -27.50
C ALA A 335 21.43 -32.45 -28.94
N GLN A 336 20.97 -33.57 -29.47
CA GLN A 336 21.26 -34.07 -30.81
C GLN A 336 20.25 -33.62 -31.87
N LEU A 337 19.21 -32.86 -31.52
CA LEU A 337 18.24 -32.35 -32.50
C LEU A 337 18.91 -31.35 -33.43
N LYS A 338 18.79 -31.63 -34.75
CA LYS A 338 19.41 -30.82 -35.82
C LYS A 338 18.37 -30.00 -36.55
N ASP A 339 18.83 -28.91 -37.16
CA ASP A 339 18.00 -28.12 -38.05
C ASP A 339 17.48 -28.91 -39.21
N GLY A 340 16.19 -28.79 -39.56
CA GLY A 340 15.51 -29.50 -40.64
C GLY A 340 15.19 -31.00 -40.34
N GLN A 341 15.47 -31.50 -39.14
CA GLN A 341 15.20 -32.88 -38.76
C GLN A 341 13.70 -33.13 -38.61
N THR A 342 13.22 -34.26 -39.13
CA THR A 342 11.82 -34.69 -38.96
C THR A 342 11.58 -35.11 -37.52
N VAL A 343 10.50 -34.62 -36.93
CA VAL A 343 10.10 -34.86 -35.53
C VAL A 343 8.67 -35.39 -35.48
N GLN A 344 8.38 -36.13 -34.44
CA GLN A 344 7.04 -36.64 -34.17
C GLN A 344 6.51 -35.98 -32.89
N VAL A 345 5.39 -35.30 -32.99
CA VAL A 345 4.78 -34.59 -31.85
C VAL A 345 4.08 -35.59 -30.94
N ARG A 346 4.45 -35.59 -29.70
CA ARG A 346 3.70 -36.31 -28.66
C ARG A 346 2.64 -35.34 -28.09
N PRO A 347 1.38 -35.77 -28.07
CA PRO A 347 0.30 -34.98 -27.46
C PRO A 347 0.51 -34.73 -25.96
#